data_6d8a067db47e6d18dac146d8f71509f6
#
_entry.id   6d8a067db47e6d18dac146d8f71509f6
#
_cell.length_a   1.000
_cell.length_b   1.000
_cell.length_c   1.000
_cell.angle_alpha   90.00
_cell.angle_beta   90.00
_cell.angle_gamma   90.00
#
_symmetry.space_group_name_H-M   'P 1'
#
loop_
_entity.id
_entity.type
_entity.pdbx_description
1 polymer ?
#
loop_
_entity_poly.entity_id
_entity_poly.type
_entity_poly.pdbx_seq_one_letter_code
_entity_poly.pdbx_strand_id
1 'polypeptide(L)'
;DHIHTADLAHRPYRLHGDNAIYTCDALIITTGASAQYLGLPSEEAFKGKGVSACATCDGFFYKKQKVAVIGGGNTALEEALYLANIASEVIMVHRRDEFRGEKILRNRVIEKENIKIQWNHVLEEVVGDDMGVTGMKIRDVTTDTETHHDLMGVFIAIGHTPNTSIFDGQLEMKNGY
;
A
#
# COMPACT_ATOMS: atom_id res chain seq x y z
N ASP A 1 -21.57 -14.92 2.42
CA ASP A 1 -20.96 -16.17 1.97
C ASP A 1 -19.67 -15.84 1.19
N HIS A 2 -18.58 -16.54 1.46
CA HIS A 2 -17.34 -16.36 0.71
C HIS A 2 -17.37 -17.25 -0.54
N ILE A 3 -17.06 -16.66 -1.71
CA ILE A 3 -17.02 -17.42 -2.98
C ILE A 3 -15.60 -17.89 -3.22
N HIS A 4 -15.41 -19.20 -3.33
CA HIS A 4 -14.10 -19.83 -3.53
C HIS A 4 -13.75 -20.06 -4.99
N THR A 5 -14.77 -20.40 -5.80
CA THR A 5 -14.59 -20.68 -7.23
C THR A 5 -15.77 -20.16 -8.03
N ALA A 6 -15.49 -19.81 -9.28
CA ALA A 6 -16.48 -19.47 -10.27
C ALA A 6 -16.35 -20.42 -11.47
N ASP A 7 -17.46 -20.84 -12.05
CA ASP A 7 -17.53 -21.53 -13.35
C ASP A 7 -18.29 -20.62 -14.32
N LEU A 8 -17.55 -20.06 -15.26
CA LEU A 8 -18.06 -19.12 -16.26
C LEU A 8 -18.12 -19.73 -17.67
N ALA A 9 -17.91 -21.05 -17.79
CA ALA A 9 -17.87 -21.72 -19.09
C ALA A 9 -19.24 -21.71 -19.80
N HIS A 10 -20.32 -21.91 -19.05
CA HIS A 10 -21.68 -21.97 -19.58
C HIS A 10 -22.67 -21.25 -18.68
N ARG A 11 -23.76 -20.71 -19.27
CA ARG A 11 -24.89 -20.16 -18.51
C ARG A 11 -25.88 -21.26 -18.11
N PRO A 12 -26.49 -21.15 -16.92
CA PRO A 12 -26.22 -20.17 -15.89
C PRO A 12 -24.82 -20.36 -15.28
N TYR A 13 -24.11 -19.24 -15.06
CA TYR A 13 -22.82 -19.26 -14.37
C TYR A 13 -23.00 -19.81 -12.96
N ARG A 14 -21.96 -20.46 -12.42
CA ARG A 14 -22.00 -21.08 -11.08
C ARG A 14 -20.91 -20.49 -10.19
N LEU A 15 -21.31 -20.07 -9.01
CA LEU A 15 -20.42 -19.54 -7.99
C LEU A 15 -20.50 -20.43 -6.76
N HIS A 16 -19.40 -21.05 -6.36
CA HIS A 16 -19.33 -21.95 -5.21
C HIS A 16 -18.89 -21.15 -3.97
N GLY A 17 -19.79 -21.05 -3.02
CA GLY A 17 -19.54 -20.43 -1.73
C GLY A 17 -19.39 -21.45 -0.60
N ASP A 18 -19.14 -20.95 0.62
CA ASP A 18 -19.01 -21.78 1.82
C ASP A 18 -20.28 -22.60 2.11
N ASN A 19 -21.43 -22.01 1.86
CA ASN A 19 -22.73 -22.57 2.31
C ASN A 19 -23.64 -22.95 1.14
N ALA A 20 -23.40 -22.44 -0.06
CA ALA A 20 -24.29 -22.64 -1.20
C ALA A 20 -23.57 -22.50 -2.55
N ILE A 21 -24.22 -23.06 -3.60
CA ILE A 21 -23.89 -22.80 -5.00
C ILE A 21 -24.91 -21.78 -5.51
N TYR A 22 -24.42 -20.65 -5.99
CA TYR A 22 -25.23 -19.59 -6.60
C TYR A 22 -25.18 -19.72 -8.11
N THR A 23 -26.32 -19.49 -8.76
CA THR A 23 -26.39 -19.48 -10.22
C THR A 23 -26.92 -18.15 -10.73
N CYS A 24 -26.39 -17.66 -11.85
CA CYS A 24 -26.83 -16.41 -12.48
C CYS A 24 -26.60 -16.41 -13.99
N ASP A 25 -27.42 -15.68 -14.72
CA ASP A 25 -27.26 -15.47 -16.15
C ASP A 25 -26.33 -14.30 -16.48
N ALA A 26 -26.11 -13.40 -15.53
CA ALA A 26 -25.16 -12.29 -15.62
C ALA A 26 -24.44 -12.10 -14.28
N LEU A 27 -23.14 -11.81 -14.33
CA LEU A 27 -22.28 -11.62 -13.18
C LEU A 27 -21.59 -10.26 -13.27
N ILE A 28 -21.64 -9.50 -12.17
CA ILE A 28 -20.86 -8.27 -12.01
C ILE A 28 -19.75 -8.56 -10.99
N ILE A 29 -18.49 -8.43 -11.42
CA ILE A 29 -17.32 -8.71 -10.61
C ILE A 29 -16.86 -7.40 -9.95
N THR A 30 -16.92 -7.34 -8.63
CA THR A 30 -16.54 -6.18 -7.82
C THR A 30 -15.66 -6.57 -6.63
N THR A 31 -14.74 -7.52 -6.87
CA THR A 31 -13.90 -8.13 -5.82
C THR A 31 -12.81 -7.20 -5.28
N GLY A 32 -12.57 -6.06 -5.93
CA GLY A 32 -11.59 -5.09 -5.50
C GLY A 32 -10.14 -5.58 -5.59
N ALA A 33 -9.29 -4.97 -4.76
CA ALA A 33 -7.88 -5.31 -4.67
C ALA A 33 -7.40 -5.20 -3.22
N SER A 34 -6.40 -6.00 -2.86
CA SER A 34 -5.78 -5.99 -1.54
C SER A 34 -4.47 -5.23 -1.57
N ALA A 35 -4.23 -4.38 -0.58
CA ALA A 35 -2.96 -3.68 -0.43
C ALA A 35 -1.81 -4.66 -0.22
N GLN A 36 -0.69 -4.40 -0.88
CA GLN A 36 0.54 -5.14 -0.68
C GLN A 36 1.31 -4.57 0.51
N TYR A 37 1.92 -5.46 1.29
CA TYR A 37 2.82 -5.16 2.39
C TYR A 37 4.20 -5.76 2.11
N LEU A 38 5.24 -5.32 2.83
CA LEU A 38 6.60 -5.84 2.67
C LEU A 38 6.78 -7.22 3.32
N GLY A 39 5.88 -7.60 4.22
CA GLY A 39 5.93 -8.86 4.96
C GLY A 39 6.84 -8.80 6.19
N LEU A 40 7.15 -7.62 6.68
CA LEU A 40 7.92 -7.45 7.90
C LEU A 40 7.06 -7.80 9.13
N PRO A 41 7.57 -8.54 10.12
CA PRO A 41 6.85 -8.81 11.36
C PRO A 41 6.37 -7.54 12.07
N SER A 42 7.16 -6.46 12.00
CA SER A 42 6.83 -5.16 12.58
C SER A 42 5.67 -4.47 11.86
N GLU A 43 5.49 -4.65 10.54
CA GLU A 43 4.30 -4.15 9.84
C GLU A 43 3.03 -4.75 10.43
N GLU A 44 3.00 -6.07 10.62
CA GLU A 44 1.83 -6.79 11.14
C GLU A 44 1.56 -6.41 12.60
N ALA A 45 2.60 -6.24 13.42
CA ALA A 45 2.48 -5.85 14.82
C ALA A 45 1.83 -4.47 15.00
N PHE A 46 2.10 -3.53 14.08
CA PHE A 46 1.60 -2.14 14.16
C PHE A 46 0.50 -1.83 13.15
N LYS A 47 -0.02 -2.80 12.43
CA LYS A 47 -1.14 -2.64 11.50
C LYS A 47 -2.38 -2.12 12.23
N GLY A 48 -2.90 -0.97 11.78
CA GLY A 48 -3.97 -0.24 12.46
C GLY A 48 -3.55 0.50 13.75
N LYS A 49 -2.25 0.41 14.13
CA LYS A 49 -1.67 1.16 15.26
C LYS A 49 -0.50 2.05 14.81
N GLY A 50 -0.56 2.56 13.60
CA GLY A 50 0.48 3.40 13.03
C GLY A 50 0.99 2.91 11.66
N VAL A 51 0.77 1.65 11.29
CA VAL A 51 0.98 1.13 9.94
C VAL A 51 -0.34 1.08 9.18
N SER A 52 -0.39 1.73 8.02
CA SER A 52 -1.55 1.77 7.11
C SER A 52 -1.11 1.59 5.66
N ALA A 53 -2.05 1.24 4.79
CA ALA A 53 -1.88 1.22 3.33
C ALA A 53 -2.92 2.13 2.62
N CYS A 54 -3.49 3.09 3.35
CA CYS A 54 -4.49 4.01 2.81
C CYS A 54 -4.36 5.40 3.47
N ALA A 55 -3.67 6.32 2.82
CA ALA A 55 -3.49 7.67 3.34
C ALA A 55 -4.81 8.45 3.45
N THR A 56 -5.74 8.26 2.52
CA THR A 56 -7.06 8.90 2.55
C THR A 56 -7.96 8.37 3.66
N CYS A 57 -7.76 7.10 4.08
CA CYS A 57 -8.50 6.49 5.18
C CYS A 57 -7.98 7.00 6.54
N ASP A 58 -6.67 6.94 6.74
CA ASP A 58 -6.06 7.06 8.06
C ASP A 58 -5.24 8.34 8.25
N GLY A 59 -4.91 9.07 7.17
CA GLY A 59 -4.03 10.24 7.22
C GLY A 59 -4.50 11.34 8.17
N PHE A 60 -5.81 11.48 8.38
CA PHE A 60 -6.37 12.47 9.29
C PHE A 60 -5.89 12.31 10.73
N PHE A 61 -5.61 11.08 11.19
CA PHE A 61 -5.12 10.81 12.53
C PHE A 61 -3.70 11.34 12.77
N TYR A 62 -2.95 11.64 11.71
CA TYR A 62 -1.56 12.12 11.78
C TYR A 62 -1.42 13.62 11.50
N LYS A 63 -2.48 14.39 11.74
CA LYS A 63 -2.47 15.85 11.55
C LYS A 63 -1.35 16.51 12.37
N LYS A 64 -0.49 17.27 11.66
CA LYS A 64 0.70 17.96 12.22
C LYS A 64 1.75 17.01 12.82
N GLN A 65 1.70 15.74 12.51
CA GLN A 65 2.71 14.76 12.92
C GLN A 65 3.63 14.43 11.75
N LYS A 66 4.78 13.84 12.04
CA LYS A 66 5.70 13.30 11.06
C LYS A 66 5.27 11.88 10.68
N VAL A 67 5.24 11.57 9.37
CA VAL A 67 4.88 10.26 8.83
C VAL A 67 5.86 9.81 7.75
N ALA A 68 5.85 8.52 7.44
CA ALA A 68 6.57 7.98 6.30
C ALA A 68 5.62 7.41 5.24
N VAL A 69 6.07 7.43 3.98
CA VAL A 69 5.44 6.72 2.85
C VAL A 69 6.49 5.83 2.20
N ILE A 70 6.21 4.54 2.14
CA ILE A 70 7.11 3.54 1.57
C ILE A 70 6.64 3.21 0.16
N GLY A 71 7.44 3.54 -0.83
CA GLY A 71 7.11 3.28 -2.24
C GLY A 71 7.66 4.34 -3.19
N GLY A 72 7.30 4.25 -4.48
CA GLY A 72 7.77 5.18 -5.51
C GLY A 72 7.03 5.05 -6.84
N GLY A 73 5.88 4.39 -6.84
CA GLY A 73 4.89 4.39 -7.93
C GLY A 73 3.86 5.51 -7.74
N ASN A 74 2.87 5.58 -8.63
CA ASN A 74 1.81 6.60 -8.59
C ASN A 74 1.12 6.64 -7.22
N THR A 75 0.71 5.49 -6.68
CA THR A 75 0.06 5.40 -5.37
C THR A 75 0.89 6.09 -4.27
N ALA A 76 2.21 5.80 -4.21
CA ALA A 76 3.09 6.39 -3.19
C ALA A 76 3.21 7.92 -3.36
N LEU A 77 3.31 8.40 -4.59
CA LEU A 77 3.41 9.83 -4.88
C LEU A 77 2.10 10.57 -4.52
N GLU A 78 0.95 9.99 -4.87
CA GLU A 78 -0.37 10.55 -4.54
C GLU A 78 -0.61 10.58 -3.03
N GLU A 79 -0.30 9.47 -2.32
CA GLU A 79 -0.41 9.40 -0.87
C GLU A 79 0.52 10.39 -0.16
N ALA A 80 1.77 10.52 -0.63
CA ALA A 80 2.70 11.50 -0.07
C ALA A 80 2.22 12.94 -0.26
N LEU A 81 1.70 13.28 -1.44
CA LEU A 81 1.11 14.60 -1.69
C LEU A 81 -0.13 14.88 -0.84
N TYR A 82 -0.98 13.86 -0.64
CA TYR A 82 -2.14 13.97 0.23
C TYR A 82 -1.70 14.21 1.68
N LEU A 83 -0.82 13.38 2.20
CA LEU A 83 -0.29 13.48 3.57
C LEU A 83 0.46 14.78 3.82
N ALA A 84 1.18 15.31 2.83
CA ALA A 84 1.89 16.57 2.93
C ALA A 84 0.98 17.79 3.18
N ASN A 85 -0.33 17.68 2.93
CA ASN A 85 -1.29 18.73 3.28
C ASN A 85 -1.82 18.61 4.73
N ILE A 86 -1.54 17.50 5.41
CA ILE A 86 -2.08 17.15 6.74
C ILE A 86 -0.96 17.08 7.76
N ALA A 87 0.10 16.34 7.43
CA ALA A 87 1.26 16.07 8.28
C ALA A 87 2.21 17.29 8.35
N SER A 88 3.03 17.34 9.39
CA SER A 88 4.11 18.34 9.48
C SER A 88 5.26 18.04 8.54
N GLU A 89 5.60 16.77 8.35
CA GLU A 89 6.64 16.28 7.44
C GLU A 89 6.27 14.89 6.93
N VAL A 90 6.57 14.61 5.68
CA VAL A 90 6.45 13.29 5.05
C VAL A 90 7.82 12.80 4.64
N ILE A 91 8.25 11.64 5.13
CA ILE A 91 9.48 10.98 4.69
C ILE A 91 9.10 9.92 3.67
N MET A 92 9.47 10.12 2.41
CA MET A 92 9.33 9.11 1.38
C MET A 92 10.55 8.20 1.35
N VAL A 93 10.34 6.89 1.46
CA VAL A 93 11.41 5.88 1.39
C VAL A 93 11.27 5.13 0.07
N HIS A 94 12.29 5.22 -0.79
CA HIS A 94 12.29 4.54 -2.06
C HIS A 94 13.60 3.78 -2.31
N ARG A 95 13.48 2.50 -2.68
CA ARG A 95 14.62 1.57 -2.87
C ARG A 95 15.51 1.84 -4.08
N ARG A 96 15.18 2.86 -4.89
CA ARG A 96 15.92 3.28 -6.10
C ARG A 96 16.24 4.75 -6.01
N ASP A 97 17.04 5.23 -6.95
CA ASP A 97 17.45 6.63 -7.11
C ASP A 97 16.45 7.47 -7.92
N GLU A 98 15.39 6.84 -8.47
CA GLU A 98 14.35 7.51 -9.26
C GLU A 98 12.98 6.88 -9.00
N PHE A 99 11.93 7.73 -8.91
CA PHE A 99 10.54 7.29 -8.86
C PHE A 99 10.08 6.68 -10.19
N ARG A 100 9.19 5.69 -10.08
CA ARG A 100 8.57 5.03 -11.23
C ARG A 100 7.22 5.62 -11.64
N GLY A 101 6.67 6.50 -10.82
CA GLY A 101 5.40 7.15 -11.08
C GLY A 101 5.46 8.18 -12.19
N GLU A 102 4.32 8.76 -12.55
CA GLU A 102 4.16 9.74 -13.60
C GLU A 102 4.97 11.03 -13.33
N LYS A 103 5.53 11.60 -14.39
CA LYS A 103 6.41 12.77 -14.30
C LYS A 103 5.79 13.96 -13.56
N ILE A 104 4.48 14.19 -13.76
CA ILE A 104 3.78 15.29 -13.11
C ILE A 104 3.70 15.10 -11.59
N LEU A 105 3.46 13.87 -11.12
CA LEU A 105 3.44 13.55 -9.69
C LEU A 105 4.82 13.63 -9.08
N ARG A 106 5.85 13.11 -9.78
CA ARG A 106 7.26 13.20 -9.35
C ARG A 106 7.68 14.64 -9.12
N ASN A 107 7.41 15.53 -10.08
CA ASN A 107 7.76 16.95 -9.98
C ASN A 107 7.07 17.60 -8.76
N ARG A 108 5.77 17.36 -8.57
CA ARG A 108 5.01 17.90 -7.43
C ARG A 108 5.58 17.42 -6.08
N VAL A 109 5.99 16.15 -5.99
CA VAL A 109 6.59 15.60 -4.77
C VAL A 109 7.94 16.26 -4.49
N ILE A 110 8.80 16.41 -5.51
CA ILE A 110 10.13 16.99 -5.37
C ILE A 110 10.06 18.48 -4.97
N GLU A 111 9.07 19.21 -5.49
CA GLU A 111 8.85 20.63 -5.21
C GLU A 111 8.20 20.90 -3.84
N LYS A 112 7.65 19.85 -3.18
CA LYS A 112 6.93 20.01 -1.92
C LYS A 112 7.90 20.10 -0.73
N GLU A 113 7.99 21.26 -0.09
CA GLU A 113 8.99 21.58 0.95
C GLU A 113 8.99 20.62 2.15
N ASN A 114 7.80 20.13 2.55
CA ASN A 114 7.65 19.23 3.69
C ASN A 114 7.67 17.75 3.32
N ILE A 115 8.06 17.39 2.09
CA ILE A 115 8.38 16.03 1.70
C ILE A 115 9.89 15.85 1.66
N LYS A 116 10.43 14.89 2.40
CA LYS A 116 11.85 14.51 2.39
C LYS A 116 11.99 13.14 1.76
N ILE A 117 12.88 13.00 0.78
CA ILE A 117 13.02 11.75 0.04
C ILE A 117 14.30 11.05 0.47
N GLN A 118 14.17 9.78 0.86
CA GLN A 118 15.26 8.84 1.16
C GLN A 118 15.39 7.89 -0.03
N TRP A 119 16.29 8.25 -0.94
CA TRP A 119 16.63 7.42 -2.09
C TRP A 119 17.52 6.25 -1.71
N ASN A 120 17.40 5.14 -2.45
CA ASN A 120 18.18 3.93 -2.23
C ASN A 120 17.99 3.33 -0.82
N HIS A 121 16.84 3.56 -0.20
CA HIS A 121 16.54 3.03 1.13
C HIS A 121 15.37 2.05 1.10
N VAL A 122 15.42 1.08 2.00
CA VAL A 122 14.33 0.14 2.30
C VAL A 122 13.91 0.26 3.75
N LEU A 123 12.64 0.01 4.03
CA LEU A 123 12.16 -0.14 5.39
C LEU A 123 12.68 -1.47 5.95
N GLU A 124 13.37 -1.44 7.08
CA GLU A 124 13.85 -2.63 7.79
C GLU A 124 12.90 -2.99 8.94
N GLU A 125 12.48 -2.00 9.71
CA GLU A 125 11.67 -2.20 10.89
C GLU A 125 10.78 -0.99 11.16
N VAL A 126 9.54 -1.25 11.54
CA VAL A 126 8.69 -0.25 12.20
C VAL A 126 8.89 -0.37 13.70
N VAL A 127 9.20 0.73 14.35
CA VAL A 127 9.46 0.79 15.78
C VAL A 127 8.26 1.40 16.49
N GLY A 128 7.90 0.86 17.65
CA GLY A 128 6.77 1.37 18.42
C GLY A 128 6.68 0.74 19.80
N ASP A 129 5.64 1.12 20.50
CA ASP A 129 5.28 0.63 21.83
C ASP A 129 3.82 0.18 21.88
N ASP A 130 3.27 -0.01 23.06
CA ASP A 130 1.88 -0.44 23.25
C ASP A 130 0.86 0.56 22.70
N MET A 131 1.24 1.83 22.56
CA MET A 131 0.40 2.91 22.05
C MET A 131 0.43 3.01 20.51
N GLY A 132 1.44 2.44 19.86
CA GLY A 132 1.57 2.40 18.41
C GLY A 132 2.97 2.75 17.91
N VAL A 133 3.05 3.20 16.65
CA VAL A 133 4.32 3.54 16.00
C VAL A 133 4.95 4.79 16.64
N THR A 134 6.23 4.69 16.94
CA THR A 134 7.07 5.82 17.44
C THR A 134 8.21 6.14 16.49
N GLY A 135 8.49 5.27 15.52
CA GLY A 135 9.57 5.45 14.55
C GLY A 135 9.67 4.36 13.51
N MET A 136 10.71 4.47 12.69
CA MET A 136 11.11 3.44 11.74
C MET A 136 12.62 3.36 11.63
N LYS A 137 13.13 2.19 11.25
CA LYS A 137 14.50 2.00 10.78
C LYS A 137 14.50 1.75 9.29
N ILE A 138 15.34 2.45 8.58
CA ILE A 138 15.57 2.27 7.16
C ILE A 138 17.02 1.92 6.92
N ARG A 139 17.29 1.15 5.85
CA ARG A 139 18.64 0.78 5.43
C ARG A 139 18.92 1.27 4.02
N ASP A 140 20.07 1.92 3.85
CA ASP A 140 20.61 2.26 2.53
C ASP A 140 21.09 0.99 1.84
N VAL A 141 20.53 0.69 0.66
CA VAL A 141 20.86 -0.54 -0.10
C VAL A 141 22.22 -0.47 -0.78
N THR A 142 22.88 0.68 -0.80
CA THR A 142 24.21 0.88 -1.43
C THR A 142 25.34 0.82 -0.41
N THR A 143 25.11 1.31 0.81
CA THR A 143 26.13 1.38 1.87
C THR A 143 25.89 0.43 3.03
N ASP A 144 24.70 -0.19 3.06
CA ASP A 144 24.22 -1.06 4.15
C ASP A 144 24.13 -0.33 5.53
N THR A 145 24.03 0.99 5.48
CA THR A 145 23.93 1.82 6.69
C THR A 145 22.47 1.94 7.12
N GLU A 146 22.22 1.69 8.42
CA GLU A 146 20.90 1.88 9.02
C GLU A 146 20.74 3.30 9.56
N THR A 147 19.53 3.85 9.43
CA THR A 147 19.13 5.15 9.98
C THR A 147 17.78 5.04 10.67
N HIS A 148 17.67 5.63 11.86
CA HIS A 148 16.43 5.72 12.61
C HIS A 148 15.74 7.06 12.36
N HIS A 149 14.41 7.04 12.22
CA HIS A 149 13.57 8.23 12.11
C HIS A 149 12.43 8.14 13.14
N ASP A 150 12.31 9.17 13.98
CA ASP A 150 11.15 9.34 14.87
C ASP A 150 9.96 9.83 14.04
N LEU A 151 8.84 9.12 14.11
CA LEU A 151 7.60 9.44 13.41
C LEU A 151 6.43 8.65 14.00
N MET A 152 5.20 9.06 13.66
CA MET A 152 3.99 8.49 14.28
C MET A 152 3.20 7.56 13.36
N GLY A 153 3.53 7.49 12.07
CA GLY A 153 2.81 6.64 11.13
C GLY A 153 3.64 6.26 9.92
N VAL A 154 3.47 5.03 9.43
CA VAL A 154 4.11 4.49 8.24
C VAL A 154 3.04 4.01 7.26
N PHE A 155 3.01 4.60 6.08
CA PHE A 155 2.08 4.27 5.00
C PHE A 155 2.79 3.40 3.96
N ILE A 156 2.31 2.16 3.81
CA ILE A 156 2.88 1.20 2.87
C ILE A 156 2.16 1.36 1.52
N ALA A 157 2.84 1.96 0.55
CA ALA A 157 2.28 2.33 -0.75
C ALA A 157 3.04 1.66 -1.91
N ILE A 158 3.21 0.33 -1.82
CA ILE A 158 3.98 -0.47 -2.80
C ILE A 158 3.11 -1.10 -3.90
N GLY A 159 1.80 -0.89 -3.85
CA GLY A 159 0.83 -1.35 -4.83
C GLY A 159 -0.27 -2.22 -4.24
N HIS A 160 -1.11 -2.74 -5.13
CA HIS A 160 -2.25 -3.59 -4.82
C HIS A 160 -2.21 -4.85 -5.67
N THR A 161 -2.78 -5.92 -5.14
CA THR A 161 -3.04 -7.17 -5.88
C THR A 161 -4.55 -7.28 -6.09
N PRO A 162 -5.04 -7.41 -7.34
CA PRO A 162 -6.45 -7.59 -7.62
C PRO A 162 -6.96 -8.93 -7.05
N ASN A 163 -8.17 -8.93 -6.51
CA ASN A 163 -8.79 -10.13 -5.94
C ASN A 163 -9.57 -10.90 -7.01
N THR A 164 -8.87 -11.35 -8.04
CA THR A 164 -9.45 -11.94 -9.27
C THR A 164 -9.02 -13.37 -9.54
N SER A 165 -8.22 -13.97 -8.65
CA SER A 165 -7.65 -15.32 -8.83
C SER A 165 -8.70 -16.41 -9.06
N ILE A 166 -9.93 -16.27 -8.54
CA ILE A 166 -11.02 -17.21 -8.79
C ILE A 166 -11.52 -17.22 -10.24
N PHE A 167 -11.08 -16.26 -11.06
CA PHE A 167 -11.44 -16.13 -12.48
C PHE A 167 -10.28 -16.48 -13.42
N ASP A 168 -9.13 -16.92 -12.88
CA ASP A 168 -7.94 -17.24 -13.66
C ASP A 168 -8.25 -18.30 -14.72
N GLY A 169 -7.81 -18.04 -15.96
CA GLY A 169 -8.02 -18.91 -17.10
C GLY A 169 -9.44 -18.89 -17.69
N GLN A 170 -10.38 -18.13 -17.10
CA GLN A 170 -11.76 -18.03 -17.58
C GLN A 170 -12.08 -16.66 -18.20
N LEU A 171 -11.34 -15.63 -17.82
CA LEU A 171 -11.44 -14.28 -18.34
C LEU A 171 -10.10 -13.82 -18.89
N GLU A 172 -10.13 -12.98 -19.93
CA GLU A 172 -8.93 -12.29 -20.40
C GLU A 172 -8.57 -11.20 -19.38
N MET A 173 -7.38 -11.31 -18.80
CA MET A 173 -6.91 -10.37 -17.78
C MET A 173 -5.55 -9.80 -18.15
N LYS A 174 -5.32 -8.53 -17.80
CA LYS A 174 -4.04 -7.85 -17.95
C LYS A 174 -3.49 -7.48 -16.56
N ASN A 175 -2.34 -8.08 -16.17
CA ASN A 175 -1.74 -7.90 -14.84
C ASN A 175 -2.70 -8.24 -13.67
N GLY A 176 -3.56 -9.24 -13.85
CA GLY A 176 -4.55 -9.66 -12.88
C GLY A 176 -5.85 -8.84 -12.87
N TYR A 177 -5.97 -7.81 -13.71
CA TYR A 177 -7.19 -6.99 -13.89
C TYR A 177 -7.92 -7.34 -15.16
#